data_9d6f5e47ba2e0ada47fcfdd4e914c49a
#
_entry.id   9d6f5e47ba2e0ada47fcfdd4e914c49a
#
_cell.length_a   1.000
_cell.length_b   1.000
_cell.length_c   1.000
_cell.angle_alpha   90.00
_cell.angle_beta   90.00
_cell.angle_gamma   90.00
#
_symmetry.space_group_name_H-M   'P 1'
#
loop_
_entity.id
_entity.type
_entity.pdbx_description
1 polymer ?
#
loop_
_entity_poly.entity_id
_entity_poly.type
_entity_poly.pdbx_seq_one_letter_code
_entity_poly.pdbx_strand_id
1 'polypeptide(L)'
;MNVVVADFGALPDGRMAQAVTMSAGAVCATILTLGGILQSLQMPDRDGAIIGRTAGRIAGGRISVDGVDHQLSCNEGTNTLHGGAQGFDRALWRLVSANVEDGAAVLRLTHQSPAGDEGYPGALTVVATYRLDAAGLTLALAATSDAPTPVNLTWHPYWNLSG
;
A
#
# COMPACT_ATOMS: atom_id res chain seq x y z
N MET A 1 3.59 -20.08 -13.82
CA MET A 1 3.12 -19.01 -12.91
C MET A 1 2.26 -19.63 -11.84
N ASN A 2 2.39 -19.18 -10.61
CA ASN A 2 1.63 -19.68 -9.45
C ASN A 2 1.30 -18.53 -8.51
N VAL A 3 0.18 -18.68 -7.76
CA VAL A 3 -0.20 -17.78 -6.67
C VAL A 3 -0.56 -18.64 -5.47
N VAL A 4 0.06 -18.35 -4.33
CA VAL A 4 -0.20 -19.06 -3.05
C VAL A 4 -0.57 -18.01 -2.01
N VAL A 5 -1.66 -18.24 -1.27
CA VAL A 5 -2.07 -17.40 -0.13
C VAL A 5 -1.90 -18.23 1.14
N ALA A 6 -1.24 -17.67 2.14
CA ALA A 6 -1.03 -18.29 3.45
C ALA A 6 -1.23 -17.28 4.58
N ASP A 7 -1.59 -17.77 5.76
CA ASP A 7 -1.60 -16.95 6.96
C ASP A 7 -0.17 -16.55 7.33
N PHE A 8 0.05 -15.26 7.58
CA PHE A 8 1.36 -14.72 7.94
C PHE A 8 1.51 -14.54 9.46
N GLY A 9 0.49 -14.01 10.12
CA GLY A 9 0.48 -13.82 11.56
C GLY A 9 -0.69 -12.97 12.05
N ALA A 10 -1.03 -13.14 13.33
CA ALA A 10 -2.07 -12.37 13.97
C ALA A 10 -1.58 -10.98 14.37
N LEU A 11 -2.40 -9.97 14.12
CA LEU A 11 -2.18 -8.61 14.61
C LEU A 11 -2.59 -8.51 16.09
N PRO A 12 -2.15 -7.46 16.82
CA PRO A 12 -2.52 -7.28 18.23
C PRO A 12 -4.03 -7.21 18.49
N ASP A 13 -4.82 -6.85 17.49
CA ASP A 13 -6.29 -6.80 17.55
C ASP A 13 -6.98 -8.12 17.16
N GLY A 14 -6.20 -9.18 16.90
CA GLY A 14 -6.67 -10.52 16.55
C GLY A 14 -6.96 -10.74 15.06
N ARG A 15 -6.85 -9.72 14.20
CA ARG A 15 -6.98 -9.89 12.75
C ARG A 15 -5.78 -10.66 12.20
N MET A 16 -5.99 -11.47 11.17
CA MET A 16 -4.94 -12.24 10.51
C MET A 16 -4.40 -11.50 9.31
N ALA A 17 -3.10 -11.23 9.30
CA ALA A 17 -2.40 -10.81 8.10
C ALA A 17 -2.08 -12.03 7.23
N GLN A 18 -2.17 -11.87 5.91
CA GLN A 18 -1.87 -12.92 4.94
C GLN A 18 -0.63 -12.56 4.12
N ALA A 19 0.13 -13.57 3.74
CA ALA A 19 1.19 -13.49 2.74
C ALA A 19 0.67 -14.06 1.42
N VAL A 20 0.78 -13.30 0.35
CA VAL A 20 0.46 -13.74 -1.01
C VAL A 20 1.76 -13.86 -1.79
N THR A 21 2.16 -15.10 -2.09
CA THR A 21 3.35 -15.40 -2.89
C THR A 21 2.93 -15.61 -4.34
N MET A 22 3.51 -14.82 -5.23
CA MET A 22 3.34 -14.90 -6.68
C MET A 22 4.66 -15.33 -7.31
N SER A 23 4.63 -16.21 -8.30
CA SER A 23 5.84 -16.66 -9.00
C SER A 23 5.66 -16.75 -10.52
N ALA A 24 6.69 -16.30 -11.26
CA ALA A 24 6.77 -16.34 -12.71
C ALA A 24 8.20 -16.68 -13.15
N GLY A 25 8.44 -17.94 -13.53
CA GLY A 25 9.80 -18.43 -13.80
C GLY A 25 10.67 -18.36 -12.55
N ALA A 26 11.82 -17.69 -12.64
CA ALA A 26 12.76 -17.49 -11.52
C ALA A 26 12.39 -16.30 -10.61
N VAL A 27 11.38 -15.51 -10.97
CA VAL A 27 10.93 -14.36 -10.18
C VAL A 27 9.85 -14.81 -9.20
N CYS A 28 10.00 -14.45 -7.93
CA CYS A 28 9.01 -14.72 -6.89
C CYS A 28 8.83 -13.47 -6.02
N ALA A 29 7.59 -13.04 -5.81
CA ALA A 29 7.25 -11.91 -4.96
C ALA A 29 6.25 -12.34 -3.87
N THR A 30 6.49 -11.95 -2.64
CA THR A 30 5.54 -12.13 -1.54
C THR A 30 5.07 -10.77 -1.03
N ILE A 31 3.76 -10.57 -1.06
CA ILE A 31 3.09 -9.35 -0.62
C ILE A 31 2.29 -9.66 0.64
N LEU A 32 2.44 -8.84 1.68
CA LEU A 32 1.61 -8.94 2.89
C LEU A 32 0.35 -8.09 2.75
N THR A 33 -0.77 -8.59 3.27
CA THR A 33 -2.00 -7.78 3.37
C THR A 33 -1.87 -6.65 4.41
N LEU A 34 -0.92 -6.75 5.34
CA LEU A 34 -0.53 -5.65 6.20
C LEU A 34 0.26 -4.62 5.41
N GLY A 35 -0.26 -3.42 5.25
CA GLY A 35 0.35 -2.30 4.54
C GLY A 35 0.59 -2.53 3.03
N GLY A 36 0.11 -3.62 2.44
CA GLY A 36 0.49 -4.00 1.06
C GLY A 36 2.00 -4.20 0.91
N ILE A 37 2.68 -4.61 1.97
CA ILE A 37 4.14 -4.67 2.04
C ILE A 37 4.67 -5.74 1.07
N LEU A 38 5.59 -5.37 0.19
CA LEU A 38 6.44 -6.33 -0.51
C LEU A 38 7.41 -6.93 0.50
N GLN A 39 7.07 -8.12 1.01
CA GLN A 39 7.87 -8.82 2.02
C GLN A 39 9.13 -9.45 1.42
N SER A 40 9.02 -9.97 0.21
CA SER A 40 10.17 -10.47 -0.53
C SER A 40 9.96 -10.35 -2.03
N LEU A 41 11.02 -10.07 -2.75
CA LEU A 41 11.11 -10.20 -4.20
C LEU A 41 12.37 -11.00 -4.49
N GLN A 42 12.20 -12.23 -4.91
CA GLN A 42 13.28 -13.09 -5.41
C GLN A 42 13.46 -12.85 -6.93
N MET A 43 13.87 -11.75 -7.26
CA MET A 43 14.98 -11.35 -8.12
C MET A 43 15.99 -10.88 -7.10
N PRO A 44 17.28 -10.91 -7.31
CA PRO A 44 18.16 -10.44 -6.25
C PRO A 44 17.77 -9.02 -5.84
N ASP A 45 17.10 -8.93 -4.64
CA ASP A 45 16.74 -7.78 -3.80
C ASP A 45 15.55 -6.86 -4.22
N ARG A 46 14.64 -6.33 -3.40
CA ARG A 46 14.22 -6.03 -2.00
C ARG A 46 12.90 -5.25 -1.87
N ASP A 47 12.43 -5.02 -0.65
CA ASP A 47 11.22 -4.57 0.07
C ASP A 47 10.56 -3.23 -0.31
N GLY A 48 9.20 -3.12 -0.10
CA GLY A 48 8.47 -1.85 -0.22
C GLY A 48 7.02 -1.87 0.26
N ALA A 49 6.59 -0.79 0.88
CA ALA A 49 5.20 -0.56 1.30
C ALA A 49 4.48 0.42 0.36
N ILE A 50 3.15 0.36 0.32
CA ILE A 50 2.31 1.40 -0.27
C ILE A 50 2.19 2.54 0.73
N ILE A 51 2.52 3.76 0.30
CA ILE A 51 2.44 4.99 1.08
C ILE A 51 1.24 5.80 0.64
N GLY A 52 0.47 6.29 1.60
CA GLY A 52 -0.72 7.12 1.39
C GLY A 52 -1.32 7.59 2.72
N ARG A 53 -2.29 8.55 2.66
CA ARG A 53 -2.86 9.17 1.43
C ARG A 53 -1.89 10.00 0.62
N THR A 54 -0.93 10.69 1.26
CA THR A 54 0.06 11.51 0.56
C THR A 54 1.46 11.05 0.93
N ALA A 55 2.25 10.70 -0.08
CA ALA A 55 3.68 10.46 0.07
C ALA A 55 4.43 11.77 0.31
N GLY A 56 5.55 11.70 1.03
CA GLY A 56 6.36 12.86 1.36
C GLY A 56 5.86 13.63 2.59
N ARG A 57 6.32 14.88 2.72
CA ARG A 57 6.08 15.73 3.90
C ARG A 57 5.07 16.82 3.61
N ILE A 58 4.18 17.06 4.57
CA ILE A 58 3.29 18.22 4.60
C ILE A 58 3.68 19.06 5.81
N ALA A 59 4.18 20.26 5.54
CA ALA A 59 4.66 21.19 6.56
C ALA A 59 3.53 21.61 7.51
N GLY A 60 3.77 21.53 8.81
CA GLY A 60 2.79 21.83 9.84
C GLY A 60 1.58 20.90 9.87
N GLY A 61 1.57 19.85 9.02
CA GLY A 61 0.40 18.99 8.86
C GLY A 61 -0.84 19.71 8.35
N ARG A 62 -0.69 20.80 7.59
CA ARG A 62 -1.82 21.65 7.16
C ARG A 62 -2.05 21.54 5.66
N ILE A 63 -3.32 21.32 5.30
CA ILE A 63 -3.80 21.35 3.91
C ILE A 63 -5.05 22.23 3.83
N SER A 64 -5.28 22.83 2.67
CA SER A 64 -6.55 23.51 2.37
C SER A 64 -7.22 22.82 1.19
N VAL A 65 -8.48 22.43 1.36
CA VAL A 65 -9.29 21.75 0.33
C VAL A 65 -10.58 22.54 0.17
N ASP A 66 -10.82 23.06 -1.02
CA ASP A 66 -11.98 23.93 -1.35
C ASP A 66 -12.16 25.11 -0.37
N GLY A 67 -11.06 25.68 0.10
CA GLY A 67 -11.06 26.83 1.03
C GLY A 67 -11.28 26.43 2.49
N VAL A 68 -11.37 25.15 2.82
CA VAL A 68 -11.46 24.63 4.19
C VAL A 68 -10.10 24.10 4.62
N ASP A 69 -9.61 24.61 5.75
CA ASP A 69 -8.33 24.16 6.31
C ASP A 69 -8.53 22.89 7.15
N HIS A 70 -7.64 21.92 6.94
CA HIS A 70 -7.60 20.67 7.68
C HIS A 70 -6.25 20.51 8.37
N GLN A 71 -6.28 20.04 9.61
CA GLN A 71 -5.08 19.66 10.36
C GLN A 71 -4.91 18.14 10.29
N LEU A 72 -3.81 17.71 9.71
CA LEU A 72 -3.42 16.31 9.64
C LEU A 72 -2.63 15.90 10.87
N SER A 73 -2.59 14.61 11.16
CA SER A 73 -1.75 14.03 12.21
C SER A 73 -0.27 14.27 11.90
N CYS A 74 0.44 14.87 12.85
CA CYS A 74 1.88 15.08 12.75
C CYS A 74 2.63 13.89 13.38
N ASN A 75 3.43 13.19 12.57
CA ASN A 75 4.22 12.02 12.97
C ASN A 75 5.72 12.21 12.81
N GLU A 76 6.14 13.39 12.31
CA GLU A 76 7.54 13.78 12.20
C GLU A 76 7.70 15.22 12.71
N GLY A 77 7.89 15.38 14.02
CA GLY A 77 7.89 16.71 14.66
C GLY A 77 6.58 17.42 14.46
N THR A 78 6.61 18.58 13.77
CA THR A 78 5.41 19.35 13.40
C THR A 78 4.83 18.97 12.04
N ASN A 79 5.47 18.06 11.29
CA ASN A 79 5.08 17.71 9.93
C ASN A 79 4.28 16.40 9.90
N THR A 80 3.41 16.28 8.90
CA THR A 80 2.88 14.99 8.49
C THR A 80 3.84 14.34 7.49
N LEU A 81 4.28 13.13 7.75
CA LEU A 81 5.09 12.31 6.86
C LEU A 81 4.31 11.08 6.43
N HIS A 82 4.28 10.81 5.12
CA HIS A 82 3.76 9.58 4.53
C HIS A 82 2.32 9.21 4.92
N GLY A 83 1.45 10.22 5.02
CA GLY A 83 0.03 10.02 5.30
C GLY A 83 -0.35 10.06 6.79
N GLY A 84 0.63 10.20 7.71
CA GLY A 84 0.37 10.33 9.15
C GLY A 84 0.83 9.14 9.98
N ALA A 85 0.40 9.09 11.24
CA ALA A 85 0.84 8.09 12.21
C ALA A 85 0.32 6.67 11.92
N GLN A 86 -0.84 6.58 11.29
CA GLN A 86 -1.49 5.35 10.86
C GLN A 86 -1.70 5.37 9.33
N GLY A 87 -0.61 5.66 8.59
CA GLY A 87 -0.63 5.68 7.13
C GLY A 87 -0.91 4.31 6.50
N PHE A 88 -0.99 4.27 5.19
CA PHE A 88 -1.37 3.07 4.43
C PHE A 88 -0.36 1.92 4.54
N ASP A 89 0.89 2.22 4.89
CA ASP A 89 1.94 1.27 5.21
C ASP A 89 1.66 0.45 6.49
N ARG A 90 0.82 0.97 7.38
CA ARG A 90 0.40 0.31 8.62
C ARG A 90 -1.00 -0.29 8.55
N ALA A 91 -1.75 0.01 7.51
CA ALA A 91 -3.09 -0.51 7.32
C ALA A 91 -3.08 -2.00 6.96
N LEU A 92 -4.09 -2.73 7.42
CA LEU A 92 -4.37 -4.06 6.92
C LEU A 92 -5.23 -3.95 5.65
N TRP A 93 -4.64 -4.26 4.52
CA TRP A 93 -5.32 -4.28 3.23
C TRP A 93 -6.14 -5.56 3.08
N ARG A 94 -7.36 -5.44 2.60
CA ARG A 94 -8.24 -6.58 2.32
C ARG A 94 -7.85 -7.23 1.00
N LEU A 95 -7.63 -8.54 1.01
CA LEU A 95 -7.45 -9.32 -0.20
C LEU A 95 -8.76 -9.36 -1.01
N VAL A 96 -8.69 -8.95 -2.27
CA VAL A 96 -9.80 -9.01 -3.23
C VAL A 96 -9.70 -10.26 -4.08
N SER A 97 -8.54 -10.48 -4.70
CA SER A 97 -8.27 -11.67 -5.52
C SER A 97 -6.76 -11.92 -5.64
N ALA A 98 -6.41 -13.19 -5.84
CA ALA A 98 -5.05 -13.61 -6.13
C ALA A 98 -5.12 -14.79 -7.13
N ASN A 99 -4.88 -14.51 -8.42
CA ASN A 99 -5.12 -15.45 -9.52
C ASN A 99 -4.00 -15.38 -10.57
N VAL A 100 -4.02 -16.34 -11.49
CA VAL A 100 -3.29 -16.22 -12.76
C VAL A 100 -4.27 -15.71 -13.82
N GLU A 101 -3.96 -14.56 -14.43
CA GLU A 101 -4.78 -13.89 -15.44
C GLU A 101 -3.89 -13.51 -16.63
N ASP A 102 -4.28 -13.85 -17.84
CA ASP A 102 -3.58 -13.51 -19.10
C ASP A 102 -2.06 -13.75 -19.04
N GLY A 103 -1.69 -14.91 -18.51
CA GLY A 103 -0.28 -15.31 -18.40
C GLY A 103 0.54 -14.55 -17.35
N ALA A 104 -0.07 -13.85 -16.39
CA ALA A 104 0.57 -13.20 -15.25
C ALA A 104 -0.05 -13.66 -13.93
N ALA A 105 0.75 -13.65 -12.86
CA ALA A 105 0.22 -13.73 -11.50
C ALA A 105 -0.30 -12.33 -11.09
N VAL A 106 -1.57 -12.24 -10.70
CA VAL A 106 -2.23 -10.97 -10.36
C VAL A 106 -2.78 -11.04 -8.94
N LEU A 107 -2.39 -10.07 -8.12
CA LEU A 107 -2.92 -9.83 -6.78
C LEU A 107 -3.67 -8.51 -6.76
N ARG A 108 -4.88 -8.49 -6.22
CA ARG A 108 -5.62 -7.25 -5.94
C ARG A 108 -5.89 -7.12 -4.44
N LEU A 109 -5.46 -6.01 -3.88
CA LEU A 109 -5.75 -5.58 -2.53
C LEU A 109 -6.62 -4.32 -2.56
N THR A 110 -7.43 -4.10 -1.52
CA THR A 110 -8.15 -2.84 -1.33
C THR A 110 -8.02 -2.35 0.10
N HIS A 111 -7.98 -1.03 0.24
CA HIS A 111 -8.03 -0.34 1.53
C HIS A 111 -9.05 0.78 1.48
N GLN A 112 -9.79 0.97 2.58
CA GLN A 112 -10.73 2.05 2.78
C GLN A 112 -10.24 2.92 3.93
N SER A 113 -9.98 4.19 3.64
CA SER A 113 -9.59 5.22 4.59
C SER A 113 -10.80 6.14 4.77
N PRO A 114 -11.49 6.13 5.93
CA PRO A 114 -12.70 6.91 6.14
C PRO A 114 -12.43 8.42 6.13
N ALA A 115 -13.48 9.22 5.97
CA ALA A 115 -13.37 10.67 6.15
C ALA A 115 -12.85 11.00 7.55
N GLY A 116 -11.88 11.91 7.66
CA GLY A 116 -11.22 12.29 8.91
C GLY A 116 -10.07 11.39 9.33
N ASP A 117 -9.81 10.30 8.61
CA ASP A 117 -8.64 9.44 8.84
C ASP A 117 -7.35 10.25 8.71
N GLU A 118 -6.48 10.24 9.74
CA GLU A 118 -5.29 11.07 9.88
C GLU A 118 -5.53 12.59 9.65
N GLY A 119 -6.79 13.05 9.74
CA GLY A 119 -7.23 14.44 9.50
C GLY A 119 -7.59 14.74 8.04
N TYR A 120 -7.49 13.80 7.12
CA TYR A 120 -7.85 14.01 5.71
C TYR A 120 -9.37 14.06 5.50
N PRO A 121 -9.90 15.04 4.69
CA PRO A 121 -11.31 15.07 4.32
C PRO A 121 -11.65 13.95 3.32
N GLY A 122 -12.93 13.63 3.20
CA GLY A 122 -13.46 12.62 2.29
C GLY A 122 -13.06 11.19 2.63
N ALA A 123 -13.91 10.23 2.33
CA ALA A 123 -13.57 8.82 2.40
C ALA A 123 -12.87 8.40 1.09
N LEU A 124 -11.77 7.66 1.21
CA LEU A 124 -10.96 7.22 0.08
C LEU A 124 -10.93 5.69 0.02
N THR A 125 -11.28 5.14 -1.14
CA THR A 125 -11.09 3.72 -1.44
C THR A 125 -9.93 3.58 -2.42
N VAL A 126 -8.95 2.74 -2.07
CA VAL A 126 -7.80 2.44 -2.92
C VAL A 126 -7.80 0.97 -3.30
N VAL A 127 -7.51 0.70 -4.57
CA VAL A 127 -7.23 -0.64 -5.10
C VAL A 127 -5.78 -0.69 -5.57
N ALA A 128 -5.02 -1.62 -5.02
CA ALA A 128 -3.66 -1.93 -5.44
C ALA A 128 -3.68 -3.22 -6.26
N THR A 129 -3.19 -3.17 -7.49
CA THR A 129 -3.06 -4.33 -8.38
C THR A 129 -1.59 -4.60 -8.63
N TYR A 130 -1.07 -5.67 -8.07
CA TYR A 130 0.25 -6.21 -8.38
C TYR A 130 0.12 -7.21 -9.52
N ARG A 131 0.98 -7.08 -10.51
CA ARG A 131 1.07 -8.00 -11.65
C ARG A 131 2.51 -8.44 -11.82
N LEU A 132 2.74 -9.74 -11.78
CA LEU A 132 4.03 -10.37 -12.01
C LEU A 132 3.98 -11.24 -13.26
N ASP A 133 4.84 -10.96 -14.22
CA ASP A 133 5.07 -11.76 -15.43
C ASP A 133 6.57 -11.90 -15.72
N ALA A 134 6.91 -12.40 -16.91
CA ALA A 134 8.32 -12.59 -17.31
C ALA A 134 9.09 -11.26 -17.47
N ALA A 135 8.40 -10.14 -17.65
CA ALA A 135 9.01 -8.82 -17.78
C ALA A 135 9.29 -8.16 -16.41
N GLY A 136 8.58 -8.58 -15.35
CA GLY A 136 8.81 -8.06 -14.02
C GLY A 136 7.54 -7.93 -13.17
N LEU A 137 7.69 -7.22 -12.05
CA LEU A 137 6.60 -6.87 -11.13
C LEU A 137 6.16 -5.43 -11.37
N THR A 138 4.87 -5.22 -11.61
CA THR A 138 4.24 -3.91 -11.71
C THR A 138 3.22 -3.73 -10.58
N LEU A 139 3.05 -2.48 -10.14
CA LEU A 139 1.99 -2.06 -9.23
C LEU A 139 1.19 -0.93 -9.87
N ALA A 140 -0.11 -1.13 -10.03
CA ALA A 140 -1.06 -0.09 -10.37
C ALA A 140 -1.89 0.28 -9.13
N LEU A 141 -2.02 1.58 -8.87
CA LEU A 141 -2.82 2.14 -7.78
C LEU A 141 -3.98 2.93 -8.37
N ALA A 142 -5.20 2.57 -8.02
CA ALA A 142 -6.41 3.30 -8.38
C ALA A 142 -7.10 3.78 -7.10
N ALA A 143 -7.53 5.05 -7.08
CA ALA A 143 -8.18 5.64 -5.92
C ALA A 143 -9.49 6.33 -6.34
N THR A 144 -10.53 6.20 -5.50
CA THR A 144 -11.80 6.90 -5.64
C THR A 144 -12.18 7.52 -4.30
N SER A 145 -12.73 8.73 -4.33
CA SER A 145 -13.16 9.45 -3.14
C SER A 145 -14.61 9.90 -3.28
N ASP A 146 -15.32 10.00 -2.14
CA ASP A 146 -16.68 10.53 -2.07
C ASP A 146 -16.73 12.07 -1.95
N ALA A 147 -15.58 12.71 -1.64
CA ALA A 147 -15.44 14.16 -1.55
C ALA A 147 -14.00 14.58 -1.94
N PRO A 148 -13.76 15.87 -2.23
CA PRO A 148 -12.42 16.38 -2.50
C PRO A 148 -11.44 16.04 -1.37
N THR A 149 -10.31 15.44 -1.75
CA THR A 149 -9.23 15.06 -0.82
C THR A 149 -7.91 14.97 -1.58
N PRO A 150 -6.77 15.36 -1.00
CA PRO A 150 -5.48 15.16 -1.65
C PRO A 150 -5.12 13.68 -1.67
N VAL A 151 -4.63 13.23 -2.83
CA VAL A 151 -4.16 11.86 -3.05
C VAL A 151 -2.83 11.90 -3.78
N ASN A 152 -1.79 11.34 -3.18
CA ASN A 152 -0.48 11.15 -3.77
C ASN A 152 0.11 9.83 -3.27
N LEU A 153 -0.27 8.76 -3.93
CA LEU A 153 0.15 7.40 -3.55
C LEU A 153 1.49 7.05 -4.18
N THR A 154 2.29 6.28 -3.47
CA THR A 154 3.51 5.72 -4.03
C THR A 154 3.78 4.32 -3.50
N TRP A 155 4.57 3.57 -4.24
CA TRP A 155 5.24 2.37 -3.78
C TRP A 155 6.66 2.76 -3.38
N HIS A 156 7.08 2.41 -2.17
CA HIS A 156 8.33 2.89 -1.59
C HIS A 156 9.34 1.74 -1.33
N PRO A 157 9.79 1.00 -2.35
CA PRO A 157 10.80 -0.03 -2.18
C PRO A 157 12.17 0.59 -1.84
N TYR A 158 12.89 -0.11 -1.01
CA TYR A 158 14.30 0.17 -0.74
C TYR A 158 15.14 -0.95 -1.37
N TRP A 159 15.96 -0.59 -2.36
CA TRP A 159 16.80 -1.54 -3.06
C TRP A 159 18.19 -1.60 -2.43
N ASN A 160 18.67 -2.79 -2.02
CA ASN A 160 20.07 -2.99 -1.67
C ASN A 160 20.87 -3.34 -2.91
N LEU A 161 21.54 -2.37 -3.47
CA LEU A 161 22.32 -2.54 -4.71
C LEU A 161 23.65 -3.29 -4.51
N SER A 162 24.01 -3.60 -3.28
CA SER A 162 25.25 -4.31 -2.93
C SER A 162 25.04 -5.81 -2.64
N GLY A 163 23.81 -6.30 -2.64
CA GLY A 163 23.48 -7.71 -2.32
C GLY A 163 23.42 -8.03 -0.84
#